data_6ac7dd2f9bb23c7f7050663694a80805
#
_entry.id   6ac7dd2f9bb23c7f7050663694a80805
#
_cell.length_a   1.000
_cell.length_b   1.000
_cell.length_c   1.000
_cell.angle_alpha   90.00
_cell.angle_beta   90.00
_cell.angle_gamma   90.00
#
_symmetry.space_group_name_H-M   'P 1'
#
loop_
_entity.id
_entity.type
_entity.pdbx_description
1 polymer ?
#
loop_
_entity_poly.entity_id
_entity_poly.type
_entity_poly.pdbx_seq_one_letter_code
_entity_poly.pdbx_strand_id
1 'polypeptide(L)'
;MRICKSSPRELEIEWSLLILGSVIYAVSTLWIQNVNVIPGSMLGIAVAVQKITGFPSGTLNLLLNIPIMLIVTRKMGTKVLVYTVFILVCSGTLINAWSASFPMLPIHNVYALAVIGGVTMGIGAGLLLVAKGTMAGTTALTLLITRVVRRPS
;
A
#
# COMPACT_ATOMS: atom_id res chain seq x y z
N MET A 1 -8.86 5.74 26.05
CA MET A 1 -8.73 6.14 24.65
C MET A 1 -10.10 6.02 23.99
N ARG A 2 -10.80 7.13 23.73
CA ARG A 2 -12.18 7.10 23.21
C ARG A 2 -12.15 6.52 21.80
N ILE A 3 -12.74 5.35 21.63
CA ILE A 3 -13.11 4.82 20.32
C ILE A 3 -14.17 5.77 19.80
N CYS A 4 -13.79 6.71 18.96
CA CYS A 4 -14.73 7.57 18.28
C CYS A 4 -15.63 6.66 17.46
N LYS A 5 -16.88 6.53 17.89
CA LYS A 5 -17.93 5.76 17.23
C LYS A 5 -18.14 6.45 15.88
N SER A 6 -17.46 5.98 14.84
CA SER A 6 -17.62 6.52 13.50
C SER A 6 -19.08 6.38 13.10
N SER A 7 -19.66 7.47 12.64
CA SER A 7 -21.00 7.48 12.08
C SER A 7 -21.06 6.50 10.91
N PRO A 8 -22.20 5.86 10.63
CA PRO A 8 -22.31 4.92 9.51
C PRO A 8 -21.87 5.54 8.18
N ARG A 9 -22.11 6.82 7.95
CA ARG A 9 -21.65 7.57 6.77
C ARG A 9 -20.12 7.70 6.71
N GLU A 10 -19.46 7.93 7.84
CA GLU A 10 -17.99 7.98 7.89
C GLU A 10 -17.37 6.61 7.55
N LEU A 11 -18.03 5.54 7.96
CA LEU A 11 -17.58 4.19 7.67
C LEU A 11 -17.68 3.88 6.17
N GLU A 12 -18.77 4.26 5.51
CA GLU A 12 -18.95 4.09 4.06
C GLU A 12 -17.90 4.88 3.27
N ILE A 13 -17.60 6.10 3.69
CA ILE A 13 -16.55 6.92 3.08
C ILE A 13 -15.17 6.29 3.29
N GLU A 14 -14.86 5.82 4.49
CA GLU A 14 -13.58 5.12 4.76
C GLU A 14 -13.42 3.90 3.84
N TRP A 15 -14.44 3.06 3.67
CA TRP A 15 -14.38 1.88 2.81
C TRP A 15 -14.27 2.22 1.32
N SER A 16 -14.99 3.23 0.85
CA SER A 16 -14.88 3.67 -0.56
C SER A 16 -13.48 4.22 -0.87
N LEU A 17 -12.90 4.98 0.05
CA LEU A 17 -11.52 5.47 -0.07
C LEU A 17 -10.49 4.35 -0.03
N LEU A 18 -10.71 3.30 0.78
CA LEU A 18 -9.83 2.14 0.84
C LEU A 18 -9.84 1.37 -0.48
N ILE A 19 -11.01 1.13 -1.05
CA ILE A 19 -11.14 0.43 -2.33
C ILE A 19 -10.50 1.25 -3.46
N LEU A 20 -10.89 2.53 -3.59
CA LEU A 20 -10.38 3.41 -4.62
C LEU A 20 -8.86 3.59 -4.51
N GLY A 21 -8.36 3.84 -3.31
CA GLY A 21 -6.93 3.99 -3.06
C GLY A 21 -6.14 2.72 -3.36
N SER A 22 -6.68 1.53 -3.03
CA SER A 22 -6.03 0.25 -3.33
C SER A 22 -5.95 -0.03 -4.83
N VAL A 23 -7.00 0.30 -5.59
CA VAL A 23 -7.01 0.15 -7.05
C VAL A 23 -6.01 1.09 -7.70
N ILE A 24 -6.04 2.38 -7.35
CA ILE A 24 -5.09 3.38 -7.89
C ILE A 24 -3.65 2.97 -7.57
N TYR A 25 -3.39 2.51 -6.36
CA TYR A 25 -2.07 2.06 -5.94
C TYR A 25 -1.60 0.82 -6.72
N ALA A 26 -2.47 -0.17 -6.92
CA ALA A 26 -2.16 -1.38 -7.67
C ALA A 26 -1.84 -1.06 -9.14
N VAL A 27 -2.66 -0.23 -9.79
CA VAL A 27 -2.46 0.20 -11.17
C VAL A 27 -1.13 0.95 -11.32
N SER A 28 -0.86 1.90 -10.44
CA SER A 28 0.39 2.67 -10.46
C SER A 28 1.62 1.78 -10.27
N THR A 29 1.51 0.77 -9.41
CA THR A 29 2.57 -0.21 -9.17
C THR A 29 2.89 -1.02 -10.44
N LEU A 30 1.86 -1.46 -11.17
CA LEU A 30 2.02 -2.20 -12.41
C LEU A 30 2.71 -1.35 -13.49
N TRP A 31 2.36 -0.09 -13.62
CA TRP A 31 3.03 0.82 -14.56
C TRP A 31 4.51 0.99 -14.24
N ILE A 32 4.85 1.18 -12.97
CA ILE A 32 6.24 1.33 -12.53
C ILE A 32 7.04 0.04 -12.75
N GLN A 33 6.43 -1.12 -12.48
CA GLN A 33 7.08 -2.42 -12.68
C GLN A 33 7.37 -2.71 -14.17
N ASN A 34 6.48 -2.30 -15.07
CA ASN A 34 6.64 -2.50 -16.50
C ASN A 34 7.85 -1.77 -17.10
N VAL A 35 8.28 -0.68 -16.51
CA VAL A 35 9.49 0.05 -16.92
C VAL A 35 10.74 -0.33 -16.13
N ASN A 36 10.68 -1.45 -15.42
CA ASN A 36 11.79 -1.96 -14.60
C ASN A 36 12.27 -0.99 -13.49
N VAL A 37 11.46 -0.02 -13.13
CA VAL A 37 11.71 0.84 -11.97
C VAL A 37 11.24 0.12 -10.71
N ILE A 38 12.09 0.06 -9.71
CA ILE A 38 11.78 -0.55 -8.42
C ILE A 38 11.19 0.54 -7.52
N PRO A 39 9.92 0.41 -7.10
CA PRO A 39 9.33 1.39 -6.18
C PRO A 39 10.06 1.37 -4.83
N GLY A 40 10.07 2.50 -4.14
CA GLY A 40 10.56 2.54 -2.76
C GLY A 40 9.71 1.69 -1.81
N SER A 41 10.20 1.38 -0.64
CA SER A 41 9.51 0.65 0.42
C SER A 41 9.58 -0.89 0.32
N MET A 42 8.82 -1.59 1.18
CA MET A 42 8.73 -3.06 1.20
C MET A 42 8.23 -3.67 -0.12
N LEU A 43 7.40 -2.93 -0.86
CA LEU A 43 6.97 -3.37 -2.18
C LEU A 43 8.15 -3.45 -3.16
N GLY A 44 9.10 -2.53 -3.07
CA GLY A 44 10.32 -2.58 -3.91
C GLY A 44 11.17 -3.80 -3.62
N ILE A 45 11.29 -4.19 -2.35
CA ILE A 45 11.97 -5.44 -1.98
C ILE A 45 11.22 -6.64 -2.55
N ALA A 46 9.88 -6.66 -2.45
CA ALA A 46 9.06 -7.72 -3.04
C ALA A 46 9.24 -7.83 -4.55
N VAL A 47 9.28 -6.71 -5.27
CA VAL A 47 9.53 -6.67 -6.73
C VAL A 47 10.95 -7.13 -7.07
N ALA A 48 11.96 -6.75 -6.29
CA ALA A 48 13.32 -7.22 -6.49
C ALA A 48 13.44 -8.74 -6.30
N VAL A 49 12.81 -9.28 -5.25
CA VAL A 49 12.79 -10.72 -4.99
C VAL A 49 11.99 -11.46 -6.08
N GLN A 50 10.88 -10.89 -6.58
CA GLN A 50 10.13 -11.45 -7.71
C GLN A 50 11.03 -11.64 -8.94
N LYS A 51 11.88 -10.66 -9.25
CA LYS A 51 12.78 -10.74 -10.42
C LYS A 51 13.81 -11.85 -10.31
N ILE A 52 14.19 -12.25 -9.09
CA ILE A 52 15.17 -13.32 -8.84
C ILE A 52 14.49 -14.68 -8.74
N THR A 53 13.35 -14.75 -8.05
CA THR A 53 12.70 -16.03 -7.70
C THR A 53 11.53 -16.41 -8.58
N GLY A 54 10.96 -15.45 -9.34
CA GLY A 54 9.74 -15.66 -10.13
C GLY A 54 8.44 -15.64 -9.29
N PHE A 55 8.51 -15.52 -7.95
CA PHE A 55 7.32 -15.45 -7.13
C PHE A 55 6.56 -14.14 -7.32
N PRO A 56 5.22 -14.14 -7.33
CA PRO A 56 4.42 -12.94 -7.56
C PRO A 56 4.65 -11.87 -6.48
N SER A 57 4.94 -10.64 -6.91
CA SER A 57 5.29 -9.52 -6.01
C SER A 57 4.20 -9.15 -5.02
N GLY A 58 2.93 -9.29 -5.40
CA GLY A 58 1.80 -9.06 -4.49
C GLY A 58 1.82 -9.99 -3.28
N THR A 59 2.08 -11.28 -3.50
CA THR A 59 2.21 -12.28 -2.42
C THR A 59 3.44 -12.02 -1.56
N LEU A 60 4.59 -11.72 -2.18
CA LEU A 60 5.81 -11.38 -1.45
C LEU A 60 5.64 -10.13 -0.59
N ASN A 61 4.99 -9.10 -1.13
CA ASN A 61 4.68 -7.88 -0.38
C ASN A 61 3.82 -8.18 0.85
N LEU A 62 2.82 -9.05 0.72
CA LEU A 62 1.99 -9.49 1.83
C LEU A 62 2.83 -10.19 2.91
N LEU A 63 3.67 -11.14 2.51
CA LEU A 63 4.51 -11.93 3.41
C LEU A 63 5.50 -11.04 4.18
N LEU A 64 6.17 -10.13 3.48
CA LEU A 64 7.14 -9.20 4.07
C LEU A 64 6.49 -8.21 5.05
N ASN A 65 5.21 -7.91 4.87
CA ASN A 65 4.49 -7.01 5.76
C ASN A 65 3.95 -7.68 7.03
N ILE A 66 3.83 -9.03 7.08
CA ILE A 66 3.32 -9.75 8.25
C ILE A 66 4.05 -9.37 9.54
N PRO A 67 5.40 -9.43 9.64
CA PRO A 67 6.09 -9.11 10.87
C PRO A 67 5.89 -7.66 11.30
N ILE A 68 5.84 -6.73 10.35
CA ILE A 68 5.59 -5.32 10.64
C ILE A 68 4.16 -5.11 11.15
N MET A 69 3.20 -5.79 10.55
CA MET A 69 1.82 -5.74 10.99
C MET A 69 1.63 -6.25 12.43
N LEU A 70 2.30 -7.33 12.81
CA LEU A 70 2.26 -7.85 14.18
C LEU A 70 2.76 -6.83 15.21
N ILE A 71 3.82 -6.09 14.88
CA ILE A 71 4.37 -5.04 15.75
C ILE A 71 3.41 -3.85 15.83
N VAL A 72 2.88 -3.42 14.70
CA VAL A 72 1.99 -2.25 14.60
C VAL A 72 0.65 -2.50 15.28
N THR A 73 0.09 -3.71 15.16
CA THR A 73 -1.19 -4.09 15.77
C THR A 73 -1.20 -3.92 17.28
N ARG A 74 -0.11 -4.32 17.92
CA ARG A 74 0.02 -4.22 19.38
C ARG A 74 -0.05 -2.77 19.90
N LYS A 75 0.24 -1.78 19.04
CA LYS A 75 0.32 -0.37 19.44
C LYS A 75 -0.75 0.54 18.80
N MET A 76 -1.28 0.19 17.63
CA MET A 76 -2.19 1.05 16.88
C MET A 76 -3.68 0.64 16.93
N GLY A 77 -3.97 -0.56 17.40
CA GLY A 77 -5.33 -1.07 17.57
C GLY A 77 -5.85 -1.86 16.36
N THR A 78 -6.88 -2.68 16.61
CA THR A 78 -7.40 -3.68 15.69
C THR A 78 -8.03 -3.08 14.42
N LYS A 79 -8.62 -1.88 14.48
CA LYS A 79 -9.25 -1.23 13.32
C LYS A 79 -8.22 -0.94 12.21
N VAL A 80 -7.06 -0.38 12.58
CA VAL A 80 -5.98 -0.10 11.64
C VAL A 80 -5.42 -1.38 11.03
N LEU A 81 -5.36 -2.47 11.81
CA LEU A 81 -4.96 -3.78 11.32
C LEU A 81 -5.89 -4.27 10.22
N VAL A 82 -7.21 -4.29 10.48
CA VAL A 82 -8.20 -4.79 9.51
C VAL A 82 -8.11 -4.02 8.20
N TYR A 83 -8.01 -2.69 8.27
CA TYR A 83 -7.87 -1.86 7.07
C TYR A 83 -6.57 -2.13 6.32
N THR A 84 -5.46 -2.30 7.05
CA THR A 84 -4.16 -2.60 6.44
C THR A 84 -4.13 -3.98 5.78
N VAL A 85 -4.70 -5.00 6.44
CA VAL A 85 -4.85 -6.35 5.83
C VAL A 85 -5.68 -6.28 4.57
N PHE A 86 -6.81 -5.57 4.62
CA PHE A 86 -7.67 -5.40 3.46
C PHE A 86 -6.94 -4.74 2.29
N ILE A 87 -6.21 -3.64 2.55
CA ILE A 87 -5.40 -2.95 1.52
C ILE A 87 -4.37 -3.90 0.91
N LEU A 88 -3.62 -4.62 1.74
CA LEU A 88 -2.57 -5.52 1.27
C LEU A 88 -3.13 -6.69 0.45
N VAL A 89 -4.23 -7.29 0.89
CA VAL A 89 -4.87 -8.38 0.16
C VAL A 89 -5.46 -7.86 -1.14
N CYS A 90 -6.20 -6.75 -1.11
CA CYS A 90 -6.83 -6.17 -2.29
C CYS A 90 -5.78 -5.73 -3.33
N SER A 91 -4.78 -4.94 -2.93
CA SER A 91 -3.73 -4.50 -3.83
C SER A 91 -2.85 -5.66 -4.31
N GLY A 92 -2.51 -6.61 -3.44
CA GLY A 92 -1.71 -7.77 -3.79
C GLY A 92 -2.39 -8.70 -4.79
N THR A 93 -3.68 -8.96 -4.63
CA THR A 93 -4.47 -9.77 -5.58
C THR A 93 -4.62 -9.07 -6.93
N LEU A 94 -4.85 -7.75 -6.93
CA LEU A 94 -4.93 -6.97 -8.16
C LEU A 94 -3.59 -6.96 -8.91
N ILE A 95 -2.48 -6.77 -8.21
CA ILE A 95 -1.14 -6.81 -8.81
C ILE A 95 -0.86 -8.19 -9.40
N ASN A 96 -1.16 -9.27 -8.69
CA ASN A 96 -0.92 -10.63 -9.17
C ASN A 96 -1.82 -10.99 -10.36
N ALA A 97 -3.11 -10.63 -10.31
CA ALA A 97 -4.07 -10.96 -11.37
C ALA A 97 -3.77 -10.19 -12.67
N TRP A 98 -3.30 -8.96 -12.57
CA TRP A 98 -3.10 -8.08 -13.72
C TRP A 98 -1.66 -7.99 -14.22
N SER A 99 -0.69 -8.53 -13.48
CA SER A 99 0.73 -8.48 -13.87
C SER A 99 1.02 -9.08 -15.26
N ALA A 100 0.23 -10.06 -15.68
CA ALA A 100 0.39 -10.74 -16.97
C ALA A 100 -0.39 -10.09 -18.13
N SER A 101 -1.47 -9.33 -17.85
CA SER A 101 -2.42 -8.89 -18.87
C SER A 101 -2.68 -7.37 -18.86
N PHE A 102 -1.98 -6.61 -18.00
CA PHE A 102 -2.24 -5.19 -17.88
C PHE A 102 -1.76 -4.41 -19.10
N PRO A 103 -2.62 -3.57 -19.71
CA PRO A 103 -2.23 -2.79 -20.88
C PRO A 103 -1.10 -1.81 -20.51
N MET A 104 0.00 -1.90 -21.22
CA MET A 104 1.09 -0.92 -21.10
C MET A 104 0.60 0.45 -21.58
N LEU A 105 0.92 1.49 -20.82
CA LEU A 105 0.78 2.83 -21.35
C LEU A 105 1.71 3.00 -22.57
N PRO A 106 1.22 3.56 -23.68
CA PRO A 106 2.01 3.76 -24.89
C PRO A 106 3.03 4.91 -24.73
N ILE A 107 3.69 4.96 -23.59
CA ILE A 107 4.71 5.96 -23.25
C ILE A 107 6.06 5.27 -23.30
N HIS A 108 6.83 5.59 -24.33
CA HIS A 108 8.17 5.03 -24.52
C HIS A 108 9.24 5.67 -23.60
N ASN A 109 8.93 6.78 -22.96
CA ASN A 109 9.85 7.47 -22.08
C ASN A 109 9.74 6.97 -20.63
N VAL A 110 10.76 6.23 -20.19
CA VAL A 110 10.85 5.66 -18.83
C VAL A 110 10.73 6.74 -17.75
N TYR A 111 11.30 7.92 -17.97
CA TYR A 111 11.25 9.02 -17.00
C TYR A 111 9.82 9.58 -16.84
N ALA A 112 9.12 9.78 -17.96
CA ALA A 112 7.74 10.24 -17.94
C ALA A 112 6.83 9.23 -17.22
N LEU A 113 7.00 7.94 -17.50
CA LEU A 113 6.21 6.90 -16.87
C LEU A 113 6.54 6.74 -15.38
N ALA A 114 7.79 6.92 -14.98
CA ALA A 114 8.18 6.92 -13.58
C ALA A 114 7.56 8.09 -12.81
N VAL A 115 7.51 9.28 -13.41
CA VAL A 115 6.88 10.46 -12.80
C VAL A 115 5.36 10.26 -12.68
N ILE A 116 4.69 9.85 -13.74
CA ILE A 116 3.24 9.61 -13.74
C ILE A 116 2.89 8.51 -12.73
N GLY A 117 3.62 7.39 -12.77
CA GLY A 117 3.43 6.29 -11.84
C GLY A 117 3.70 6.69 -10.38
N GLY A 118 4.74 7.49 -10.14
CA GLY A 118 5.06 8.02 -8.81
C GLY A 118 3.98 8.95 -8.26
N VAL A 119 3.48 9.88 -9.09
CA VAL A 119 2.40 10.80 -8.70
C VAL A 119 1.11 10.05 -8.41
N THR A 120 0.69 9.15 -9.31
CA THR A 120 -0.53 8.35 -9.12
C THR A 120 -0.41 7.41 -7.92
N MET A 121 0.76 6.82 -7.68
CA MET A 121 1.04 6.00 -6.50
C MET A 121 0.97 6.85 -5.21
N GLY A 122 1.47 8.08 -5.24
CA GLY A 122 1.37 9.04 -4.13
C GLY A 122 -0.07 9.43 -3.82
N ILE A 123 -0.90 9.65 -4.84
CA ILE A 123 -2.34 9.91 -4.67
C ILE A 123 -3.04 8.70 -4.04
N GLY A 124 -2.81 7.49 -4.56
CA GLY A 124 -3.37 6.26 -4.01
C GLY A 124 -2.97 6.08 -2.53
N ALA A 125 -1.69 6.25 -2.21
CA ALA A 125 -1.17 6.20 -0.85
C ALA A 125 -1.82 7.25 0.07
N GLY A 126 -1.97 8.47 -0.42
CA GLY A 126 -2.62 9.57 0.31
C GLY A 126 -4.08 9.25 0.66
N LEU A 127 -4.86 8.72 -0.29
CA LEU A 127 -6.24 8.30 -0.06
C LEU A 127 -6.34 7.22 1.02
N LEU A 128 -5.44 6.23 0.99
CA LEU A 128 -5.40 5.18 2.00
C LEU A 128 -5.06 5.70 3.39
N LEU A 129 -4.17 6.70 3.50
CA LEU A 129 -3.85 7.35 4.77
C LEU A 129 -5.03 8.16 5.32
N VAL A 130 -5.77 8.87 4.46
CA VAL A 130 -6.99 9.60 4.85
C VAL A 130 -8.04 8.63 5.40
N ALA A 131 -8.18 7.45 4.79
CA ALA A 131 -9.06 6.38 5.26
C ALA A 131 -8.58 5.69 6.56
N LYS A 132 -7.54 6.21 7.20
CA LYS A 132 -6.91 5.63 8.42
C LYS A 132 -6.32 4.23 8.20
N GLY A 133 -6.18 3.81 6.95
CA GLY A 133 -5.43 2.64 6.56
C GLY A 133 -3.94 2.96 6.44
N THR A 134 -3.10 1.96 6.46
CA THR A 134 -1.68 2.11 6.14
C THR A 134 -1.28 1.05 5.11
N MET A 135 -0.35 1.38 4.25
CA MET A 135 0.19 0.42 3.29
C MET A 135 1.14 -0.59 3.92
N ALA A 136 1.13 -0.71 5.27
CA ALA A 136 2.12 -1.47 6.03
C ALA A 136 3.57 -1.08 5.67
N GLY A 137 4.56 -1.82 6.12
CA GLY A 137 5.96 -1.50 5.85
C GLY A 137 6.42 -0.19 6.48
N THR A 138 7.17 0.59 5.72
CA THR A 138 7.82 1.82 6.20
C THR A 138 6.84 2.88 6.70
N THR A 139 5.67 3.01 6.06
CA THR A 139 4.63 3.99 6.47
C THR A 139 4.06 3.67 7.84
N ALA A 140 3.80 2.40 8.13
CA ALA A 140 3.34 1.97 9.44
C ALA A 140 4.39 2.18 10.53
N LEU A 141 5.66 1.92 10.21
CA LEU A 141 6.81 2.20 11.09
C LEU A 141 6.95 3.70 11.38
N THR A 142 6.85 4.55 10.37
CA THR A 142 6.92 6.01 10.52
C THR A 142 5.81 6.52 11.43
N LEU A 143 4.58 6.06 11.23
CA LEU A 143 3.44 6.40 12.08
C LEU A 143 3.66 5.93 13.53
N LEU A 144 4.26 4.76 13.71
CA LEU A 144 4.57 4.23 15.03
C LEU A 144 5.62 5.09 15.75
N ILE A 145 6.71 5.44 15.07
CA ILE A 145 7.77 6.29 15.60
C ILE A 145 7.22 7.67 15.94
N THR A 146 6.44 8.28 15.05
CA THR A 146 5.83 9.60 15.28
C THR A 146 4.90 9.60 16.49
N ARG A 147 4.15 8.51 16.72
CA ARG A 147 3.30 8.39 17.91
C ARG A 147 4.08 8.16 19.20
N VAL A 148 5.20 7.45 19.13
CA VAL A 148 6.07 7.23 20.31
C VAL A 148 6.79 8.52 20.70
N VAL A 149 7.30 9.25 19.72
CA VAL A 149 8.01 10.52 19.94
C VAL A 149 7.07 11.65 20.37
N ARG A 150 5.81 11.65 19.90
CA ARG A 150 4.79 12.66 20.30
C ARG A 150 4.09 12.36 21.64
N ARG A 151 4.49 11.36 22.39
CA ARG A 151 4.10 11.23 23.79
C ARG A 151 5.17 11.87 24.69
N PRO A 152 5.05 13.15 25.07
CA PRO A 152 5.71 13.62 26.28
C PRO A 152 5.03 12.90 27.45
N SER A 153 5.84 12.33 28.30
CA SER A 153 5.50 11.78 29.61
C SER A 153 4.74 12.81 30.47
#